data_aa0918450642f019578e75f15b2a0fc4
#
_entry.id   aa0918450642f019578e75f15b2a0fc4
#
_cell.length_a   1.000
_cell.length_b   1.000
_cell.length_c   1.000
_cell.angle_alpha   90.00
_cell.angle_beta   90.00
_cell.angle_gamma   90.00
#
_symmetry.space_group_name_H-M   'P 1'
#
loop_
_entity.id
_entity.type
_entity.pdbx_description
1 polymer ?
#
loop_
_entity_poly.entity_id
_entity_poly.type
_entity_poly.pdbx_seq_one_letter_code
_entity_poly.pdbx_strand_id
1 'polypeptide(L)'
;FINRFADLMNTSYKIERVAAIEQSMFNQTVLEMPREFSRWGDPNNVAQQMTDFVNRHYEFQFQLSERTGQVRNHIQADLGLNGQVEVTIDAFPAGAGTIKISTVTPDALPWTGVYFDGNPVVIIATPNPGYAFVYWDANSIFTSPDFNASIELNIPTDETFRAVFTTSGSLPSLAISELNYHSDSTRNAGDWIELLNFGSDQINLTGWKFTDSANEYFF
;
A
#
# COMPACT_ATOMS: atom_id res chain seq x y z
N PHE A 1 -12.64 6.93 10.09
CA PHE A 1 -11.95 8.22 10.29
C PHE A 1 -10.42 8.05 10.17
N ILE A 2 -9.79 7.19 11.00
CA ILE A 2 -8.33 7.04 11.12
C ILE A 2 -7.67 6.74 9.76
N ASN A 3 -8.12 5.72 9.03
CA ASN A 3 -7.56 5.38 7.73
C ASN A 3 -7.73 6.51 6.71
N ARG A 4 -8.88 7.18 6.68
CA ARG A 4 -9.08 8.32 5.78
C ARG A 4 -8.17 9.49 6.12
N PHE A 5 -7.92 9.72 7.40
CA PHE A 5 -6.96 10.72 7.84
C PHE A 5 -5.53 10.35 7.39
N ALA A 6 -5.11 9.08 7.61
CA ALA A 6 -3.82 8.59 7.14
C ALA A 6 -3.67 8.77 5.61
N ASP A 7 -4.71 8.41 4.83
CA ASP A 7 -4.73 8.59 3.38
C ASP A 7 -4.48 10.05 2.96
N LEU A 8 -5.15 11.00 3.62
CA LEU A 8 -4.96 12.43 3.33
C LEU A 8 -3.55 12.90 3.66
N MET A 9 -2.97 12.43 4.78
CA MET A 9 -1.59 12.75 5.18
C MET A 9 -0.55 12.10 4.26
N ASN A 10 -0.89 10.97 3.66
CA ASN A 10 -0.03 10.27 2.70
C ASN A 10 -0.16 10.82 1.26
N THR A 11 -1.16 11.64 0.97
CA THR A 11 -1.48 12.13 -0.38
C THR A 11 -1.64 13.65 -0.45
N SER A 12 -2.86 14.15 -0.18
CA SER A 12 -3.22 15.57 -0.38
C SER A 12 -2.46 16.52 0.55
N TYR A 13 -2.22 16.09 1.78
CA TYR A 13 -1.48 16.84 2.79
C TYR A 13 -0.04 16.38 2.99
N LYS A 14 0.46 15.59 2.02
CA LYS A 14 1.87 15.22 2.01
C LYS A 14 2.71 16.49 1.96
N ILE A 15 3.75 16.54 2.83
CA ILE A 15 4.46 17.78 3.09
C ILE A 15 5.09 18.38 1.84
N GLU A 16 5.67 17.51 0.99
CA GLU A 16 6.31 17.95 -0.25
C GLU A 16 5.32 18.63 -1.20
N ARG A 17 4.08 18.12 -1.23
CA ARG A 17 3.00 18.70 -2.05
C ARG A 17 2.55 20.06 -1.51
N VAL A 18 2.31 20.15 -0.20
CA VAL A 18 1.86 21.41 0.42
C VAL A 18 2.95 22.47 0.31
N ALA A 19 4.21 22.12 0.58
CA ALA A 19 5.35 23.01 0.44
C ALA A 19 5.56 23.47 -1.01
N ALA A 20 5.38 22.59 -2.00
CA ALA A 20 5.49 22.97 -3.41
C ALA A 20 4.38 23.96 -3.84
N ILE A 21 3.16 23.79 -3.35
CA ILE A 21 2.04 24.71 -3.62
C ILE A 21 2.34 26.07 -3.00
N GLU A 22 2.74 26.10 -1.73
CA GLU A 22 3.08 27.34 -1.03
C GLU A 22 4.25 28.05 -1.71
N GLN A 23 5.32 27.33 -2.06
CA GLN A 23 6.46 27.89 -2.79
C GLN A 23 6.05 28.49 -4.14
N SER A 24 5.14 27.84 -4.86
CA SER A 24 4.59 28.36 -6.11
C SER A 24 3.84 29.68 -5.89
N MET A 25 3.01 29.74 -4.84
CA MET A 25 2.28 30.98 -4.47
C MET A 25 3.23 32.10 -4.06
N PHE A 26 4.24 31.78 -3.25
CA PHE A 26 5.28 32.73 -2.85
C PHE A 26 6.00 33.31 -4.06
N ASN A 27 6.45 32.45 -4.99
CA ASN A 27 7.15 32.88 -6.20
C ASN A 27 6.31 33.79 -7.10
N GLN A 28 5.00 33.62 -7.13
CA GLN A 28 4.08 34.47 -7.90
C GLN A 28 3.87 35.83 -7.24
N THR A 29 3.91 35.90 -5.91
CA THR A 29 3.57 37.11 -5.16
C THR A 29 4.79 37.95 -4.79
N VAL A 30 5.95 37.34 -4.52
CA VAL A 30 7.13 38.03 -3.96
C VAL A 30 7.59 39.23 -4.79
N LEU A 31 7.47 39.16 -6.11
CA LEU A 31 7.91 40.24 -7.02
C LEU A 31 7.01 41.48 -6.95
N GLU A 32 5.74 41.32 -6.59
CA GLU A 32 4.78 42.41 -6.46
C GLU A 32 4.74 43.02 -5.03
N MET A 33 5.26 42.28 -4.03
CA MET A 33 5.20 42.70 -2.63
C MET A 33 5.86 44.07 -2.35
N PRO A 34 7.00 44.47 -2.96
CA PRO A 34 7.57 45.79 -2.75
C PRO A 34 6.61 46.93 -3.15
N ARG A 35 5.84 46.70 -4.22
CA ARG A 35 4.84 47.65 -4.71
C ARG A 35 3.63 47.73 -3.77
N GLU A 36 3.19 46.58 -3.29
CA GLU A 36 2.10 46.52 -2.31
C GLU A 36 2.49 47.19 -0.98
N PHE A 37 3.68 46.95 -0.46
CA PHE A 37 4.17 47.59 0.76
C PHE A 37 4.40 49.07 0.59
N SER A 38 4.85 49.56 -0.57
CA SER A 38 4.96 50.97 -0.87
C SER A 38 3.60 51.66 -0.93
N ARG A 39 2.55 50.96 -1.38
CA ARG A 39 1.21 51.55 -1.59
C ARG A 39 0.31 51.42 -0.37
N TRP A 40 0.38 50.33 0.34
CA TRP A 40 -0.57 49.97 1.40
C TRP A 40 0.09 49.75 2.76
N GLY A 41 1.42 49.60 2.81
CA GLY A 41 2.20 49.50 4.02
C GLY A 41 2.86 50.80 4.43
N ASP A 42 4.06 50.75 5.02
CA ASP A 42 4.90 51.89 5.30
C ASP A 42 5.87 52.14 4.14
N PRO A 43 5.66 53.16 3.31
CA PRO A 43 6.50 53.43 2.16
C PRO A 43 7.98 53.77 2.53
N ASN A 44 8.22 54.17 3.81
CA ASN A 44 9.56 54.47 4.30
C ASN A 44 10.30 53.22 4.80
N ASN A 45 9.61 52.11 4.89
CA ASN A 45 10.15 50.86 5.48
C ASN A 45 9.91 49.60 4.63
N VAL A 46 9.80 49.78 3.32
CA VAL A 46 9.53 48.68 2.37
C VAL A 46 10.57 47.54 2.47
N ALA A 47 11.85 47.88 2.65
CA ALA A 47 12.92 46.88 2.74
C ALA A 47 12.75 45.95 3.97
N GLN A 48 12.37 46.50 5.12
CA GLN A 48 12.13 45.70 6.33
C GLN A 48 10.87 44.81 6.16
N GLN A 49 9.80 45.38 5.61
CA GLN A 49 8.56 44.65 5.36
C GLN A 49 8.82 43.47 4.38
N MET A 50 9.68 43.67 3.38
CA MET A 50 10.11 42.60 2.48
C MET A 50 10.90 41.51 3.24
N THR A 51 11.82 41.93 4.11
CA THR A 51 12.59 40.99 4.94
C THR A 51 11.65 40.17 5.83
N ASP A 52 10.70 40.79 6.47
CA ASP A 52 9.71 40.13 7.34
C ASP A 52 8.81 39.18 6.54
N PHE A 53 8.39 39.57 5.33
CA PHE A 53 7.61 38.73 4.45
C PHE A 53 8.36 37.45 4.03
N VAL A 54 9.62 37.59 3.63
CA VAL A 54 10.48 36.45 3.26
C VAL A 54 10.76 35.54 4.48
N ASN A 55 11.03 36.12 5.65
CA ASN A 55 11.24 35.37 6.87
C ASN A 55 10.00 34.53 7.27
N ARG A 56 8.79 35.13 7.16
CA ARG A 56 7.53 34.41 7.43
C ARG A 56 7.31 33.25 6.47
N HIS A 57 7.72 33.37 5.21
CA HIS A 57 7.70 32.25 4.27
C HIS A 57 8.60 31.09 4.75
N TYR A 58 9.84 31.37 5.16
CA TYR A 58 10.74 30.33 5.68
C TYR A 58 10.24 29.73 7.02
N GLU A 59 9.71 30.54 7.91
CA GLU A 59 9.08 30.06 9.14
C GLU A 59 7.90 29.12 8.85
N PHE A 60 7.07 29.46 7.87
CA PHE A 60 5.95 28.62 7.46
C PHE A 60 6.43 27.29 6.88
N GLN A 61 7.44 27.30 5.99
CA GLN A 61 8.05 26.08 5.45
C GLN A 61 8.63 25.18 6.57
N PHE A 62 9.29 25.78 7.55
CA PHE A 62 9.80 25.06 8.71
C PHE A 62 8.66 24.43 9.53
N GLN A 63 7.61 25.17 9.82
CA GLN A 63 6.46 24.65 10.56
C GLN A 63 5.75 23.52 9.78
N LEU A 64 5.65 23.62 8.47
CA LEU A 64 5.12 22.54 7.65
C LEU A 64 5.95 21.26 7.79
N SER A 65 7.29 21.36 7.88
CA SER A 65 8.15 20.18 7.99
C SER A 65 7.90 19.37 9.26
N GLU A 66 7.51 19.99 10.35
CA GLU A 66 7.22 19.37 11.63
C GLU A 66 5.76 18.91 11.78
N ARG A 67 4.85 19.59 11.07
CA ARG A 67 3.41 19.49 11.31
C ARG A 67 2.85 18.08 11.11
N THR A 68 3.27 17.40 10.05
CA THR A 68 2.75 16.07 9.69
C THR A 68 3.04 15.05 10.78
N GLY A 69 4.28 15.02 11.30
CA GLY A 69 4.66 14.13 12.38
C GLY A 69 3.89 14.43 13.66
N GLN A 70 3.79 15.72 14.04
CA GLN A 70 3.07 16.14 15.24
C GLN A 70 1.58 15.76 15.19
N VAL A 71 0.92 15.99 14.05
CA VAL A 71 -0.51 15.66 13.89
C VAL A 71 -0.72 14.14 13.96
N ARG A 72 0.16 13.33 13.37
CA ARG A 72 0.11 11.86 13.52
C ARG A 72 0.28 11.42 14.97
N ASN A 73 1.22 12.02 15.69
CA ASN A 73 1.44 11.73 17.12
C ASN A 73 0.20 12.07 17.97
N HIS A 74 -0.47 13.19 17.69
CA HIS A 74 -1.70 13.56 18.38
C HIS A 74 -2.82 12.55 18.10
N ILE A 75 -3.06 12.18 16.85
CA ILE A 75 -4.06 11.17 16.47
C ILE A 75 -3.76 9.82 17.15
N GLN A 76 -2.50 9.40 17.15
CA GLN A 76 -2.08 8.17 17.82
C GLN A 76 -2.40 8.21 19.32
N ALA A 77 -2.04 9.30 20.00
CA ALA A 77 -2.25 9.45 21.43
C ALA A 77 -3.74 9.59 21.79
N ASP A 78 -4.47 10.45 21.11
CA ASP A 78 -5.88 10.76 21.41
C ASP A 78 -6.82 9.58 21.14
N LEU A 79 -6.48 8.72 20.18
CA LEU A 79 -7.29 7.56 19.81
C LEU A 79 -6.73 6.22 20.38
N GLY A 80 -5.66 6.28 21.17
CA GLY A 80 -5.10 5.10 21.83
C GLY A 80 -4.54 4.06 20.87
N LEU A 81 -3.93 4.51 19.76
CA LEU A 81 -3.32 3.62 18.76
C LEU A 81 -1.91 3.19 19.22
N ASN A 82 -1.52 1.96 18.86
CA ASN A 82 -0.28 1.36 19.37
C ASN A 82 0.99 1.98 18.76
N GLY A 83 0.92 2.41 17.49
CA GLY A 83 2.09 2.96 16.79
C GLY A 83 1.76 3.48 15.40
N GLN A 84 2.78 4.03 14.75
CA GLN A 84 2.76 4.38 13.33
C GLN A 84 3.65 3.39 12.59
N VAL A 85 3.19 2.92 11.42
CA VAL A 85 3.88 1.90 10.63
C VAL A 85 3.97 2.35 9.18
N GLU A 86 5.11 2.09 8.54
CA GLU A 86 5.28 2.28 7.10
C GLU A 86 4.75 1.05 6.36
N VAL A 87 3.78 1.28 5.48
CA VAL A 87 3.19 0.25 4.64
C VAL A 87 3.56 0.50 3.20
N THR A 88 4.33 -0.41 2.63
CA THR A 88 4.66 -0.40 1.21
C THR A 88 3.77 -1.39 0.46
N ILE A 89 3.19 -0.96 -0.65
CA ILE A 89 2.45 -1.83 -1.57
C ILE A 89 3.20 -1.91 -2.90
N ASP A 90 3.31 -3.12 -3.46
CA ASP A 90 4.04 -3.41 -4.68
C ASP A 90 3.33 -4.49 -5.52
N ALA A 91 3.56 -4.52 -6.82
CA ALA A 91 2.99 -5.48 -7.75
C ALA A 91 4.07 -6.23 -8.52
N PHE A 92 3.93 -7.55 -8.60
CA PHE A 92 4.81 -8.39 -9.40
C PHE A 92 4.01 -9.28 -10.36
N PRO A 93 4.38 -9.30 -11.66
CA PRO A 93 5.33 -8.38 -12.31
C PRO A 93 4.80 -6.94 -12.36
N ALA A 94 5.72 -5.98 -12.53
CA ALA A 94 5.35 -4.57 -12.61
C ALA A 94 4.36 -4.32 -13.74
N GLY A 95 3.31 -3.53 -13.46
CA GLY A 95 2.25 -3.24 -14.43
C GLY A 95 1.19 -4.33 -14.60
N ALA A 96 1.27 -5.45 -13.86
CA ALA A 96 0.30 -6.54 -13.95
C ALA A 96 -1.04 -6.24 -13.26
N GLY A 97 -1.08 -5.24 -12.39
CA GLY A 97 -2.29 -4.87 -11.68
C GLY A 97 -2.13 -3.54 -10.93
N THR A 98 -3.21 -3.11 -10.31
CA THR A 98 -3.27 -1.97 -9.40
C THR A 98 -3.55 -2.44 -7.99
N ILE A 99 -3.10 -1.65 -7.01
CA ILE A 99 -3.35 -1.94 -5.60
C ILE A 99 -4.02 -0.72 -4.97
N LYS A 100 -5.09 -0.98 -4.25
CA LYS A 100 -5.77 0.01 -3.43
C LYS A 100 -5.49 -0.28 -1.96
N ILE A 101 -5.05 0.71 -1.20
CA ILE A 101 -4.93 0.66 0.25
C ILE A 101 -5.86 1.70 0.87
N SER A 102 -6.78 1.27 1.73
CA SER A 102 -7.86 2.10 2.27
C SER A 102 -8.63 2.80 1.13
N THR A 103 -8.47 4.12 0.95
CA THR A 103 -9.11 4.87 -0.14
C THR A 103 -8.12 5.32 -1.23
N VAL A 104 -6.83 4.99 -1.09
CA VAL A 104 -5.77 5.41 -2.01
C VAL A 104 -5.49 4.32 -3.04
N THR A 105 -5.51 4.69 -4.31
CA THR A 105 -4.95 3.89 -5.41
C THR A 105 -3.83 4.71 -6.03
N PRO A 106 -2.56 4.39 -5.74
CA PRO A 106 -1.43 5.14 -6.28
C PRO A 106 -1.31 5.01 -7.79
N ASP A 107 -0.85 6.06 -8.45
CA ASP A 107 -0.58 6.07 -9.89
C ASP A 107 0.65 5.22 -10.28
N ALA A 108 1.55 4.98 -9.32
CA ALA A 108 2.76 4.20 -9.50
C ALA A 108 3.05 3.30 -8.29
N LEU A 109 3.61 2.11 -8.57
CA LEU A 109 4.09 1.16 -7.57
C LEU A 109 5.60 0.93 -7.76
N PRO A 110 6.38 0.65 -6.72
CA PRO A 110 5.94 0.57 -5.32
C PRO A 110 5.53 1.93 -4.75
N TRP A 111 4.59 1.93 -3.80
CA TRP A 111 4.14 3.12 -3.07
C TRP A 111 4.16 2.86 -1.57
N THR A 112 4.60 3.85 -0.79
CA THR A 112 4.70 3.77 0.67
C THR A 112 3.85 4.86 1.32
N GLY A 113 3.12 4.48 2.36
CA GLY A 113 2.37 5.38 3.22
C GLY A 113 2.46 4.98 4.68
N VAL A 114 2.21 5.93 5.58
CA VAL A 114 2.19 5.69 7.03
C VAL A 114 0.76 5.48 7.50
N TYR A 115 0.52 4.36 8.16
CA TYR A 115 -0.76 3.98 8.78
C TYR A 115 -0.57 3.78 10.29
N PHE A 116 -1.59 3.26 10.96
CA PHE A 116 -1.56 3.11 12.42
C PHE A 116 -1.79 1.67 12.84
N ASP A 117 -0.87 1.12 13.65
CA ASP A 117 -1.11 -0.12 14.38
C ASP A 117 -2.27 0.07 15.37
N GLY A 118 -3.12 -0.95 15.48
CA GLY A 118 -4.36 -0.93 16.27
C GLY A 118 -5.59 -0.48 15.48
N ASN A 119 -5.44 -0.18 14.16
CA ASN A 119 -6.56 0.16 13.29
C ASN A 119 -6.46 -0.60 11.96
N PRO A 120 -7.31 -1.62 11.73
CA PRO A 120 -7.23 -2.45 10.52
C PRO A 120 -7.32 -1.64 9.23
N VAL A 121 -6.51 -2.05 8.24
CA VAL A 121 -6.46 -1.44 6.91
C VAL A 121 -6.89 -2.46 5.87
N VAL A 122 -7.71 -2.03 4.91
CA VAL A 122 -8.11 -2.86 3.76
C VAL A 122 -7.13 -2.62 2.62
N ILE A 123 -6.60 -3.71 2.05
CA ILE A 123 -5.73 -3.70 0.87
C ILE A 123 -6.38 -4.58 -0.21
N ILE A 124 -6.48 -4.07 -1.43
CA ILE A 124 -7.16 -4.75 -2.54
C ILE A 124 -6.25 -4.76 -3.76
N ALA A 125 -5.98 -5.95 -4.29
CA ALA A 125 -5.31 -6.15 -5.57
C ALA A 125 -6.33 -6.26 -6.70
N THR A 126 -6.13 -5.54 -7.78
CA THR A 126 -6.98 -5.60 -8.97
C THR A 126 -6.09 -5.89 -10.19
N PRO A 127 -6.24 -7.07 -10.84
CA PRO A 127 -5.45 -7.40 -12.01
C PRO A 127 -5.82 -6.52 -13.21
N ASN A 128 -4.81 -6.15 -14.00
CA ASN A 128 -5.01 -5.52 -15.31
C ASN A 128 -5.48 -6.55 -16.35
N PRO A 129 -6.07 -6.11 -17.47
CA PRO A 129 -6.47 -7.02 -18.55
C PRO A 129 -5.31 -7.94 -18.98
N GLY A 130 -5.57 -9.22 -19.08
CA GLY A 130 -4.58 -10.25 -19.41
C GLY A 130 -3.79 -10.80 -18.22
N TYR A 131 -4.10 -10.36 -17.00
CA TYR A 131 -3.51 -10.87 -15.76
C TYR A 131 -4.58 -11.42 -14.81
N ALA A 132 -4.13 -12.24 -13.86
CA ALA A 132 -4.93 -12.73 -12.74
C ALA A 132 -4.11 -12.58 -11.45
N PHE A 133 -4.77 -12.19 -10.37
CA PHE A 133 -4.16 -12.17 -9.03
C PHE A 133 -3.93 -13.61 -8.57
N VAL A 134 -2.77 -13.86 -7.96
CA VAL A 134 -2.42 -15.19 -7.42
C VAL A 134 -2.42 -15.17 -5.90
N TYR A 135 -1.58 -14.35 -5.28
CA TYR A 135 -1.48 -14.25 -3.83
C TYR A 135 -0.80 -12.95 -3.38
N TRP A 136 -0.92 -12.68 -2.08
CA TRP A 136 -0.11 -11.68 -1.39
C TRP A 136 1.14 -12.30 -0.80
N ASP A 137 2.28 -11.64 -1.03
CA ASP A 137 3.54 -11.90 -0.37
C ASP A 137 3.80 -10.76 0.66
N ALA A 138 3.84 -11.12 1.95
CA ALA A 138 4.13 -10.22 3.06
C ALA A 138 4.81 -11.02 4.18
N ASN A 139 6.12 -11.05 4.15
CA ASN A 139 6.94 -12.03 4.88
C ASN A 139 6.86 -11.96 6.40
N SER A 140 6.51 -10.83 7.00
CA SER A 140 6.46 -10.70 8.46
C SER A 140 5.06 -10.90 9.05
N ILE A 141 4.01 -10.78 8.23
CA ILE A 141 2.62 -10.92 8.66
C ILE A 141 2.03 -12.29 8.32
N PHE A 142 2.34 -12.80 7.12
CA PHE A 142 1.79 -14.06 6.65
C PHE A 142 2.78 -15.21 6.89
N THR A 143 2.32 -16.27 7.58
CA THR A 143 3.06 -17.54 7.70
C THR A 143 2.97 -18.37 6.42
N SER A 144 1.99 -18.07 5.55
CA SER A 144 1.78 -18.65 4.21
C SER A 144 1.12 -17.59 3.33
N PRO A 145 1.27 -17.66 2.00
CA PRO A 145 0.64 -16.70 1.08
C PRO A 145 -0.87 -16.58 1.30
N ASP A 146 -1.41 -15.36 1.27
CA ASP A 146 -2.86 -15.13 1.28
C ASP A 146 -3.37 -15.01 -0.16
N PHE A 147 -4.37 -15.83 -0.51
CA PHE A 147 -4.94 -15.95 -1.85
C PHE A 147 -6.18 -15.06 -2.06
N ASN A 148 -6.61 -14.30 -1.05
CA ASN A 148 -7.71 -13.37 -1.19
C ASN A 148 -7.22 -12.05 -1.77
N ALA A 149 -7.77 -11.65 -2.91
CA ALA A 149 -7.39 -10.38 -3.53
C ALA A 149 -7.73 -9.14 -2.66
N SER A 150 -8.67 -9.28 -1.73
CA SER A 150 -9.01 -8.25 -0.74
C SER A 150 -8.74 -8.78 0.67
N ILE A 151 -7.86 -8.11 1.39
CA ILE A 151 -7.47 -8.42 2.77
C ILE A 151 -7.75 -7.23 3.68
N GLU A 152 -8.16 -7.52 4.91
CA GLU A 152 -8.33 -6.53 5.98
C GLU A 152 -7.54 -7.02 7.19
N LEU A 153 -6.55 -6.24 7.65
CA LEU A 153 -5.67 -6.67 8.73
C LEU A 153 -5.11 -5.50 9.51
N ASN A 154 -4.76 -5.76 10.78
CA ASN A 154 -3.92 -4.87 11.56
C ASN A 154 -2.45 -5.09 11.18
N ILE A 155 -1.70 -4.00 11.02
CA ILE A 155 -0.30 -4.02 10.62
C ILE A 155 0.52 -3.52 11.82
N PRO A 156 1.20 -4.41 12.58
CA PRO A 156 1.86 -4.04 13.82
C PRO A 156 3.28 -3.49 13.65
N THR A 157 3.89 -3.71 12.49
CA THR A 157 5.26 -3.28 12.14
C THR A 157 5.32 -2.84 10.69
N ASP A 158 6.38 -2.15 10.31
CA ASP A 158 6.64 -1.80 8.91
C ASP A 158 6.58 -3.05 8.03
N GLU A 159 5.86 -2.97 6.91
CA GLU A 159 5.61 -4.13 6.06
C GLU A 159 5.51 -3.77 4.58
N THR A 160 5.90 -4.73 3.75
CA THR A 160 5.72 -4.67 2.29
C THR A 160 4.74 -5.73 1.83
N PHE A 161 3.60 -5.30 1.30
CA PHE A 161 2.61 -6.16 0.67
C PHE A 161 2.85 -6.18 -0.84
N ARG A 162 3.32 -7.32 -1.35
CA ARG A 162 3.49 -7.51 -2.79
C ARG A 162 2.35 -8.37 -3.33
N ALA A 163 1.54 -7.77 -4.22
CA ALA A 163 0.55 -8.52 -4.98
C ALA A 163 1.24 -9.28 -6.11
N VAL A 164 1.15 -10.58 -6.11
CA VAL A 164 1.69 -11.43 -7.17
C VAL A 164 0.59 -11.74 -8.18
N PHE A 165 0.87 -11.42 -9.44
CA PHE A 165 -0.02 -11.68 -10.56
C PHE A 165 0.64 -12.63 -11.56
N THR A 166 -0.18 -13.31 -12.35
CA THR A 166 0.25 -14.12 -13.50
C THR A 166 -0.54 -13.73 -14.73
N THR A 167 -0.07 -14.09 -15.92
CA THR A 167 -0.86 -13.91 -17.15
C THR A 167 -2.10 -14.80 -17.10
N SER A 168 -3.27 -14.26 -17.45
CA SER A 168 -4.56 -14.94 -17.33
C SER A 168 -4.72 -16.20 -18.21
N GLY A 169 -3.73 -16.49 -19.06
CA GLY A 169 -3.67 -17.73 -19.84
C GLY A 169 -2.72 -18.79 -19.25
N SER A 170 -2.03 -18.49 -18.12
CA SER A 170 -1.01 -19.37 -17.54
C SER A 170 -1.37 -19.95 -16.16
N LEU A 171 -2.56 -19.66 -15.64
CA LEU A 171 -3.07 -20.41 -14.49
C LEU A 171 -3.41 -21.83 -14.99
N PRO A 172 -2.77 -22.87 -14.46
CA PRO A 172 -3.17 -24.23 -14.81
C PRO A 172 -4.62 -24.40 -14.37
N SER A 173 -5.47 -24.85 -15.29
CA SER A 173 -6.86 -25.16 -15.01
C SER A 173 -6.95 -26.48 -14.24
N LEU A 174 -6.23 -26.59 -13.12
CA LEU A 174 -6.09 -27.78 -12.32
C LEU A 174 -6.59 -27.51 -10.90
N ALA A 175 -7.45 -28.38 -10.40
CA ALA A 175 -7.91 -28.36 -9.02
C ALA A 175 -7.81 -29.73 -8.39
N ILE A 176 -7.69 -29.79 -7.06
CA ILE A 176 -7.94 -31.03 -6.32
C ILE A 176 -9.48 -31.18 -6.29
N SER A 177 -9.99 -32.20 -6.96
CA SER A 177 -11.43 -32.49 -7.01
C SER A 177 -11.87 -33.36 -5.84
N GLU A 178 -11.02 -34.23 -5.38
CA GLU A 178 -11.30 -35.13 -4.26
C GLU A 178 -10.05 -35.45 -3.45
N LEU A 179 -10.21 -35.61 -2.15
CA LEU A 179 -9.17 -35.98 -1.21
C LEU A 179 -9.68 -37.11 -0.30
N ASN A 180 -9.05 -38.26 -0.38
CA ASN A 180 -9.28 -39.38 0.54
C ASN A 180 -8.09 -39.50 1.50
N TYR A 181 -8.27 -39.11 2.75
CA TYR A 181 -7.16 -39.05 3.73
C TYR A 181 -7.34 -40.01 4.92
N HIS A 182 -8.45 -40.74 4.99
CA HIS A 182 -8.72 -41.67 6.10
C HIS A 182 -9.68 -42.77 5.67
N SER A 183 -9.15 -43.77 5.01
CA SER A 183 -9.94 -44.94 4.60
C SER A 183 -10.26 -45.82 5.81
N ASP A 184 -11.52 -46.32 5.90
CA ASP A 184 -11.89 -47.38 6.85
C ASP A 184 -11.02 -48.63 6.66
N SER A 185 -10.59 -49.23 7.76
CA SER A 185 -9.77 -50.43 7.76
C SER A 185 -10.35 -51.61 6.98
N THR A 186 -11.67 -51.62 6.73
CA THR A 186 -12.38 -52.63 5.94
C THR A 186 -12.47 -52.29 4.44
N ARG A 187 -12.14 -51.04 4.06
CA ARG A 187 -12.16 -50.55 2.68
C ARG A 187 -10.90 -49.69 2.38
N ASN A 188 -9.75 -50.22 2.79
CA ASN A 188 -8.50 -49.52 2.67
C ASN A 188 -8.08 -49.41 1.19
N ALA A 189 -8.47 -48.33 0.53
CA ALA A 189 -7.99 -47.94 -0.79
C ALA A 189 -6.66 -47.18 -0.74
N GLY A 190 -6.09 -46.98 0.47
CA GLY A 190 -4.98 -46.04 0.69
C GLY A 190 -5.44 -44.57 0.62
N ASP A 191 -4.54 -43.68 0.96
CA ASP A 191 -4.77 -42.22 0.79
C ASP A 191 -4.51 -41.83 -0.67
N TRP A 192 -5.37 -40.99 -1.23
CA TRP A 192 -5.23 -40.53 -2.61
C TRP A 192 -5.81 -39.14 -2.79
N ILE A 193 -5.34 -38.47 -3.82
CA ILE A 193 -5.90 -37.19 -4.31
C ILE A 193 -6.34 -37.36 -5.77
N GLU A 194 -7.44 -36.74 -6.12
CA GLU A 194 -7.87 -36.61 -7.51
C GLU A 194 -7.61 -35.17 -7.98
N LEU A 195 -6.94 -35.07 -9.15
CA LEU A 195 -6.67 -33.79 -9.79
C LEU A 195 -7.59 -33.68 -11.02
N LEU A 196 -8.39 -32.60 -11.04
CA LEU A 196 -9.25 -32.27 -12.15
C LEU A 196 -8.64 -31.15 -12.99
N ASN A 197 -8.37 -31.44 -14.26
CA ASN A 197 -8.12 -30.41 -15.27
C ASN A 197 -9.47 -29.90 -15.79
N PHE A 198 -9.88 -28.69 -15.39
CA PHE A 198 -11.12 -28.08 -15.85
C PHE A 198 -10.91 -27.11 -17.04
N GLY A 199 -9.71 -27.04 -17.59
CA GLY A 199 -9.38 -26.33 -18.83
C GLY A 199 -9.44 -27.19 -20.07
N SER A 200 -9.24 -26.57 -21.22
CA SER A 200 -9.16 -27.22 -22.53
C SER A 200 -7.77 -27.74 -22.88
N ASP A 201 -6.75 -27.24 -22.22
CA ASP A 201 -5.36 -27.51 -22.56
C ASP A 201 -4.76 -28.62 -21.70
N GLN A 202 -3.82 -29.38 -22.27
CA GLN A 202 -3.08 -30.39 -21.53
C GLN A 202 -2.15 -29.72 -20.51
N ILE A 203 -2.14 -30.22 -19.28
CA ILE A 203 -1.25 -29.78 -18.22
C ILE A 203 -0.13 -30.82 -18.03
N ASN A 204 1.11 -30.38 -18.19
CA ASN A 204 2.27 -31.21 -17.89
C ASN A 204 2.59 -31.08 -16.40
N LEU A 205 2.44 -32.18 -15.67
CA LEU A 205 2.72 -32.26 -14.23
C LEU A 205 4.17 -32.62 -13.91
N THR A 206 5.02 -32.88 -14.92
CA THR A 206 6.42 -33.28 -14.68
C THR A 206 7.16 -32.25 -13.82
N GLY A 207 7.71 -32.67 -12.70
CA GLY A 207 8.41 -31.82 -11.74
C GLY A 207 7.48 -31.07 -10.73
N TRP A 208 6.19 -31.30 -10.82
CA TRP A 208 5.29 -30.86 -9.76
C TRP A 208 5.43 -31.78 -8.56
N LYS A 209 5.16 -31.25 -7.39
CA LYS A 209 5.12 -32.05 -6.17
C LYS A 209 3.86 -31.69 -5.37
N PHE A 210 3.32 -32.72 -4.73
CA PHE A 210 2.33 -32.58 -3.68
C PHE A 210 3.03 -32.79 -2.34
N THR A 211 2.82 -31.88 -1.41
CA THR A 211 3.42 -31.97 -0.07
C THR A 211 2.34 -31.91 0.99
N ASP A 212 2.42 -32.79 1.95
CA ASP A 212 1.79 -32.65 3.25
C ASP A 212 2.84 -32.27 4.31
N SER A 213 2.45 -32.22 5.57
CA SER A 213 3.36 -31.84 6.66
C SER A 213 4.53 -32.83 6.89
N ALA A 214 4.49 -34.00 6.30
CA ALA A 214 5.42 -35.08 6.56
C ALA A 214 6.06 -35.68 5.30
N ASN A 215 5.43 -35.59 4.13
CA ASN A 215 5.82 -36.30 2.91
C ASN A 215 5.80 -35.40 1.67
N GLU A 216 6.64 -35.74 0.70
CA GLU A 216 6.67 -35.15 -0.63
C GLU A 216 6.38 -36.22 -1.69
N TYR A 217 5.44 -35.94 -2.60
CA TYR A 217 5.09 -36.83 -3.72
C TYR A 217 5.35 -36.07 -5.02
N PHE A 218 6.02 -36.74 -5.96
CA PHE A 218 6.42 -36.18 -7.25
C PHE A 218 5.59 -36.80 -8.39
N PHE A 219 5.25 -35.99 -9.40
CA PHE A 219 4.59 -36.41 -10.62
C PHE A 219 5.57 -36.57 -11.77
#